data_25753784c0864ccb96533cc56f5253d3
#
_entry.id   25753784c0864ccb96533cc56f5253d3
#
_cell.length_a   1.000
_cell.length_b   1.000
_cell.length_c   1.000
_cell.angle_alpha   90.00
_cell.angle_beta   90.00
_cell.angle_gamma   90.00
#
_symmetry.space_group_name_H-M   'P 1'
#
loop_
_entity.id
_entity.type
_entity.pdbx_description
1 polymer ?
#
loop_
_entity_poly.entity_id
_entity_poly.type
_entity_poly.pdbx_seq_one_letter_code
_entity_poly.pdbx_strand_id
1 'polypeptide(L)'
;MLLLHGWDPYYPDDPFWFTIGGATDPGETLPEAAARELREEVGVAIDPALLGVPVAVAPIMFTWAGMVFDQDQTFFAFPLDDVEVSFAGQEALERATIDKHGWLLPEELEAGDEPPADPDLPRVMRLAVAAVRARQ
;
A
#
# COMPACT_ATOMS: atom_id res chain seq x y z
N MET A 1 -4.27 4.83 8.68
CA MET A 1 -4.15 3.87 7.58
C MET A 1 -2.95 2.97 7.80
N LEU A 2 -3.06 1.70 7.48
CA LEU A 2 -1.93 0.77 7.57
C LEU A 2 -1.00 0.99 6.39
N LEU A 3 0.27 1.25 6.69
CA LEU A 3 1.32 1.46 5.71
C LEU A 3 2.49 0.51 5.96
N LEU A 4 3.26 0.27 4.92
CA LEU A 4 4.52 -0.46 4.98
C LEU A 4 5.68 0.53 4.96
N HIS A 5 6.77 0.15 5.61
CA HIS A 5 8.02 0.90 5.66
C HIS A 5 9.14 0.08 5.04
N GLY A 6 9.88 0.68 4.14
CA GLY A 6 10.96 -0.02 3.48
C GLY A 6 11.82 0.92 2.65
N TRP A 7 12.60 0.35 1.74
CA TRP A 7 13.56 1.11 0.92
C TRP A 7 13.75 0.44 -0.45
N ASP A 8 14.23 1.23 -1.40
CA ASP A 8 14.75 0.74 -2.65
C ASP A 8 16.07 -0.03 -2.39
N PRO A 9 16.26 -1.24 -2.92
CA PRO A 9 17.49 -2.01 -2.68
C PRO A 9 18.77 -1.29 -3.11
N TYR A 10 18.69 -0.32 -4.03
CA TYR A 10 19.84 0.50 -4.45
C TYR A 10 20.07 1.72 -3.54
N TYR A 11 19.10 2.05 -2.68
CA TYR A 11 19.14 3.22 -1.78
C TYR A 11 18.68 2.84 -0.37
N PRO A 12 19.37 1.91 0.31
CA PRO A 12 18.90 1.37 1.61
C PRO A 12 18.91 2.40 2.75
N ASP A 13 19.61 3.51 2.59
CA ASP A 13 19.69 4.56 3.60
C ASP A 13 18.57 5.62 3.47
N ASP A 14 17.71 5.48 2.47
CA ASP A 14 16.62 6.41 2.18
C ASP A 14 15.24 5.71 2.30
N PRO A 15 14.83 5.27 3.51
CA PRO A 15 13.56 4.58 3.71
C PRO A 15 12.37 5.49 3.50
N PHE A 16 11.24 4.89 3.16
CA PHE A 16 9.98 5.59 2.93
C PHE A 16 8.78 4.74 3.34
N TRP A 17 7.63 5.41 3.49
CA TRP A 17 6.36 4.77 3.75
C TRP A 17 5.58 4.61 2.45
N PHE A 18 4.89 3.47 2.30
CA PHE A 18 4.11 3.17 1.09
C PHE A 18 2.89 2.29 1.40
N THR A 19 1.99 2.24 0.42
CA THR A 19 0.75 1.46 0.53
C THR A 19 0.99 -0.02 0.23
N ILE A 20 0.11 -0.85 0.77
CA ILE A 20 0.00 -2.26 0.39
C ILE A 20 -0.51 -2.32 -1.05
N GLY A 21 0.15 -3.09 -1.90
CA GLY A 21 -0.27 -3.27 -3.27
C GLY A 21 0.85 -3.71 -4.18
N GLY A 22 0.51 -3.96 -5.44
CA GLY A 22 1.43 -4.38 -6.46
C GLY A 22 0.74 -4.49 -7.82
N ALA A 23 1.42 -5.08 -8.78
CA ALA A 23 0.90 -5.28 -10.13
C ALA A 23 -0.18 -6.36 -10.15
N THR A 24 -1.13 -6.24 -11.09
CA THR A 24 -2.10 -7.29 -11.36
C THR A 24 -1.44 -8.45 -12.11
N ASP A 25 -1.86 -9.66 -11.78
CA ASP A 25 -1.49 -10.85 -12.56
C ASP A 25 -2.42 -11.01 -13.78
N PRO A 26 -1.99 -11.72 -14.83
CA PRO A 26 -2.83 -11.97 -16.00
C PRO A 26 -4.18 -12.61 -15.63
N GLY A 27 -5.27 -12.03 -16.14
CA GLY A 27 -6.62 -12.54 -15.89
C GLY A 27 -7.23 -12.13 -14.55
N GLU A 28 -6.50 -11.39 -13.73
CA GLU A 28 -6.94 -10.93 -12.41
C GLU A 28 -7.66 -9.59 -12.52
N THR A 29 -8.78 -9.44 -11.80
CA THR A 29 -9.43 -8.12 -11.68
C THR A 29 -8.66 -7.24 -10.69
N LEU A 30 -8.90 -5.93 -10.70
CA LEU A 30 -8.27 -5.02 -9.74
C LEU A 30 -8.62 -5.35 -8.28
N PRO A 31 -9.88 -5.63 -7.91
CA PRO A 31 -10.19 -6.09 -6.55
C PRO A 31 -9.51 -7.40 -6.16
N GLU A 32 -9.41 -8.34 -7.08
CA GLU A 32 -8.70 -9.62 -6.84
C GLU A 32 -7.20 -9.39 -6.60
N ALA A 33 -6.58 -8.51 -7.38
CA ALA A 33 -5.19 -8.14 -7.19
C ALA A 33 -4.97 -7.47 -5.82
N ALA A 34 -5.83 -6.53 -5.45
CA ALA A 34 -5.74 -5.85 -4.16
C ALA A 34 -5.88 -6.81 -2.99
N ALA A 35 -6.84 -7.74 -3.05
CA ALA A 35 -7.03 -8.76 -2.00
C ALA A 35 -5.84 -9.73 -1.92
N ARG A 36 -5.29 -10.13 -3.05
CA ARG A 36 -4.10 -10.98 -3.10
C ARG A 36 -2.89 -10.31 -2.48
N GLU A 37 -2.62 -9.07 -2.85
CA GLU A 37 -1.49 -8.29 -2.31
C GLU A 37 -1.64 -8.07 -0.79
N LEU A 38 -2.85 -7.81 -0.31
CA LEU A 38 -3.11 -7.68 1.12
C LEU A 38 -2.74 -8.96 1.87
N ARG A 39 -3.11 -10.12 1.34
CA ARG A 39 -2.77 -11.41 1.93
C ARG A 39 -1.27 -11.68 1.88
N GLU A 40 -0.63 -11.44 0.75
CA GLU A 40 0.80 -11.70 0.57
C GLU A 40 1.66 -10.78 1.40
N GLU A 41 1.33 -9.49 1.45
CA GLU A 41 2.17 -8.49 2.10
C GLU A 41 1.98 -8.40 3.62
N VAL A 42 0.76 -8.57 4.11
CA VAL A 42 0.47 -8.42 5.55
C VAL A 42 -0.31 -9.56 6.17
N GLY A 43 -0.63 -10.59 5.40
CA GLY A 43 -1.27 -11.80 5.93
C GLY A 43 -2.76 -11.68 6.22
N VAL A 44 -3.43 -10.67 5.68
CA VAL A 44 -4.86 -10.44 5.89
C VAL A 44 -5.66 -10.94 4.69
N ALA A 45 -6.61 -11.85 4.93
CA ALA A 45 -7.47 -12.41 3.90
C ALA A 45 -8.85 -11.73 3.92
N ILE A 46 -9.26 -11.21 2.76
CA ILE A 46 -10.57 -10.60 2.57
C ILE A 46 -11.22 -11.11 1.29
N ASP A 47 -12.54 -11.02 1.22
CA ASP A 47 -13.26 -11.25 -0.03
C ASP A 47 -13.10 -10.03 -0.94
N PRO A 48 -12.59 -10.17 -2.18
CA PRO A 48 -12.44 -9.06 -3.11
C PRO A 48 -13.72 -8.27 -3.34
N ALA A 49 -14.89 -8.92 -3.28
CA ALA A 49 -16.19 -8.29 -3.46
C ALA A 49 -16.48 -7.20 -2.40
N LEU A 50 -15.83 -7.27 -1.24
CA LEU A 50 -16.03 -6.30 -0.16
C LEU A 50 -15.29 -4.98 -0.37
N LEU A 51 -14.39 -4.90 -1.35
CA LEU A 51 -13.63 -3.70 -1.62
C LEU A 51 -14.45 -2.54 -2.21
N GLY A 52 -15.54 -2.88 -2.90
CA GLY A 52 -16.42 -1.88 -3.49
C GLY A 52 -15.79 -1.11 -4.64
N VAL A 53 -16.13 0.17 -4.76
CA VAL A 53 -15.58 1.04 -5.80
C VAL A 53 -14.24 1.63 -5.37
N PRO A 54 -13.33 1.93 -6.32
CA PRO A 54 -12.08 2.61 -6.01
C PRO A 54 -12.31 3.97 -5.34
N VAL A 55 -11.42 4.34 -4.44
CA VAL A 55 -11.45 5.65 -3.78
C VAL A 55 -10.58 6.68 -4.49
N ALA A 56 -9.60 6.23 -5.26
CA ALA A 56 -8.74 7.07 -6.06
C ALA A 56 -8.09 6.28 -7.19
N VAL A 57 -7.83 6.98 -8.30
CA VAL A 57 -6.99 6.48 -9.40
C VAL A 57 -5.98 7.59 -9.69
N ALA A 58 -4.70 7.26 -9.72
CA ALA A 58 -3.65 8.24 -9.93
C ALA A 58 -2.49 7.63 -10.74
N PRO A 59 -1.99 8.35 -11.77
CA PRO A 59 -0.77 7.93 -12.42
C PRO A 59 0.42 8.10 -11.49
N ILE A 60 1.39 7.20 -11.59
CA ILE A 60 2.64 7.32 -10.86
C ILE A 60 3.80 6.94 -11.78
N MET A 61 4.89 7.68 -11.66
CA MET A 61 6.19 7.32 -12.24
C MET A 61 7.21 7.27 -11.11
N PHE A 62 7.91 6.14 -10.99
CA PHE A 62 8.93 5.96 -9.95
C PHE A 62 10.04 5.06 -10.44
N THR A 63 11.19 5.14 -9.77
CA THR A 63 12.34 4.28 -10.01
C THR A 63 12.51 3.34 -8.82
N TRP A 64 12.69 2.05 -9.10
CA TRP A 64 12.96 1.06 -8.06
C TRP A 64 13.91 0.00 -8.59
N ALA A 65 14.97 -0.31 -7.84
CA ALA A 65 16.02 -1.26 -8.24
C ALA A 65 16.64 -0.92 -9.62
N GLY A 66 16.78 0.37 -9.94
CA GLY A 66 17.33 0.84 -11.21
C GLY A 66 16.38 0.80 -12.39
N MET A 67 15.13 0.36 -12.20
CA MET A 67 14.12 0.32 -13.25
C MET A 67 13.14 1.47 -13.09
N VAL A 68 12.68 2.05 -14.21
CA VAL A 68 11.64 3.09 -14.23
C VAL A 68 10.29 2.44 -14.44
N PHE A 69 9.34 2.77 -13.57
CA PHE A 69 7.95 2.32 -13.65
C PHE A 69 7.04 3.51 -13.95
N ASP A 70 6.18 3.37 -14.95
CA ASP A 70 5.15 4.33 -15.32
C ASP A 70 3.83 3.56 -15.36
N GLN A 71 2.94 3.83 -14.40
CA GLN A 71 1.72 3.04 -14.25
C GLN A 71 0.58 3.85 -13.64
N ASP A 72 -0.64 3.37 -13.86
CA ASP A 72 -1.81 3.88 -13.14
C ASP A 72 -2.02 3.05 -11.88
N GLN A 73 -2.24 3.74 -10.76
CA GLN A 73 -2.57 3.12 -9.48
C GLN A 73 -4.06 3.28 -9.19
N THR A 74 -4.70 2.17 -8.82
CA THR A 74 -6.10 2.16 -8.36
C THR A 74 -6.10 1.79 -6.88
N PHE A 75 -6.72 2.64 -6.06
CA PHE A 75 -6.77 2.47 -4.61
C PHE A 75 -8.16 2.04 -4.16
N PHE A 76 -8.21 1.01 -3.32
CA PHE A 76 -9.40 0.58 -2.60
C PHE A 76 -9.21 0.85 -1.12
N ALA A 77 -10.31 1.13 -0.40
CA ALA A 77 -10.28 1.29 1.05
C ALA A 77 -11.07 0.15 1.70
N PHE A 78 -10.50 -0.41 2.75
CA PHE A 78 -11.13 -1.49 3.51
C PHE A 78 -10.89 -1.26 5.01
N PRO A 79 -11.95 -1.33 5.85
CA PRO A 79 -11.79 -1.18 7.30
C PRO A 79 -11.17 -2.44 7.89
N LEU A 80 -10.12 -2.27 8.69
CA LEU A 80 -9.48 -3.35 9.44
C LEU A 80 -9.47 -3.00 10.91
N ASP A 81 -9.95 -3.94 11.74
CA ASP A 81 -9.88 -3.86 13.19
C ASP A 81 -9.06 -5.03 13.71
N ASP A 82 -8.21 -4.78 14.72
CA ASP A 82 -7.47 -5.82 15.46
C ASP A 82 -6.83 -6.91 14.58
N VAL A 83 -6.19 -6.51 13.49
CA VAL A 83 -5.53 -7.45 12.60
C VAL A 83 -4.11 -7.74 13.07
N GLU A 84 -3.73 -9.03 13.03
CA GLU A 84 -2.36 -9.46 13.21
C GLU A 84 -1.64 -9.40 11.87
N VAL A 85 -0.64 -8.52 11.77
CA VAL A 85 0.16 -8.37 10.55
C VAL A 85 1.24 -9.45 10.52
N SER A 86 1.31 -10.16 9.39
CA SER A 86 2.34 -11.17 9.15
C SER A 86 3.01 -10.95 7.81
N PHE A 87 4.33 -10.95 7.80
CA PHE A 87 5.14 -10.84 6.57
C PHE A 87 5.50 -12.21 5.98
N ALA A 88 4.95 -13.29 6.52
CA ALA A 88 5.29 -14.65 6.10
C ALA A 88 4.98 -14.95 4.63
N GLY A 89 4.00 -14.26 4.04
CA GLY A 89 3.62 -14.39 2.63
C GLY A 89 4.40 -13.54 1.65
N GLN A 90 5.30 -12.67 2.14
CA GLN A 90 6.10 -11.80 1.26
C GLN A 90 7.13 -12.58 0.46
N GLU A 91 7.42 -12.10 -0.75
CA GLU A 91 8.53 -12.61 -1.55
C GLU A 91 9.88 -12.24 -0.93
N ALA A 92 10.94 -12.95 -1.31
CA ALA A 92 12.27 -12.78 -0.72
C ALA A 92 12.79 -11.33 -0.82
N LEU A 93 12.59 -10.66 -1.95
CA LEU A 93 13.03 -9.27 -2.13
C LEU A 93 12.23 -8.31 -1.25
N GLU A 94 10.93 -8.52 -1.11
CA GLU A 94 10.08 -7.75 -0.21
C GLU A 94 10.54 -7.89 1.25
N ARG A 95 10.81 -9.11 1.70
CA ARG A 95 11.34 -9.36 3.05
C ARG A 95 12.68 -8.66 3.30
N ALA A 96 13.50 -8.56 2.27
CA ALA A 96 14.82 -7.93 2.36
C ALA A 96 14.75 -6.40 2.39
N THR A 97 13.65 -5.79 1.92
CA THR A 97 13.52 -4.33 1.73
C THR A 97 12.37 -3.71 2.51
N ILE A 98 11.57 -4.50 3.23
CA ILE A 98 10.48 -4.04 4.10
C ILE A 98 10.81 -4.47 5.53
N ASP A 99 10.92 -3.53 6.45
CA ASP A 99 11.33 -3.80 7.82
C ASP A 99 10.20 -3.73 8.85
N LYS A 100 9.16 -2.97 8.57
CA LYS A 100 8.05 -2.78 9.52
C LYS A 100 6.78 -2.28 8.84
N HIS A 101 5.70 -2.29 9.60
CA HIS A 101 4.42 -1.67 9.25
C HIS A 101 4.06 -0.64 10.32
N GLY A 102 3.10 0.21 10.02
CA GLY A 102 2.58 1.16 10.99
C GLY A 102 1.20 1.68 10.61
N TRP A 103 0.42 2.05 11.64
CA TRP A 103 -0.84 2.75 11.48
C TRP A 103 -0.58 4.24 11.62
N LEU A 104 -0.71 4.99 10.53
CA LEU A 104 -0.43 6.41 10.49
C LEU A 104 -1.66 7.22 10.09
N LEU A 105 -1.77 8.41 10.68
CA LEU A 105 -2.65 9.45 10.17
C LEU A 105 -1.92 10.20 9.05
N PRO A 106 -2.65 10.81 8.08
CA PRO A 106 -2.00 11.61 7.04
C PRO A 106 -1.09 12.71 7.60
N GLU A 107 -1.52 13.35 8.71
CA GLU A 107 -0.77 14.40 9.37
C GLU A 107 0.54 13.91 9.96
N GLU A 108 0.55 12.69 10.51
CA GLU A 108 1.76 12.06 11.05
C GLU A 108 2.78 11.78 9.95
N LEU A 109 2.31 11.33 8.80
CA LEU A 109 3.17 11.11 7.63
C LEU A 109 3.76 12.42 7.11
N GLU A 110 2.95 13.47 7.03
CA GLU A 110 3.38 14.81 6.58
C GLU A 110 4.39 15.45 7.53
N ALA A 111 4.23 15.23 8.84
CA ALA A 111 5.11 15.80 9.87
C ALA A 111 6.34 14.95 10.18
N GLY A 112 6.40 13.70 9.69
CA GLY A 112 7.49 12.78 9.96
C GLY A 112 8.76 13.08 9.16
N ASP A 113 9.86 12.46 9.60
CA ASP A 113 11.18 12.64 8.96
C ASP A 113 11.35 11.77 7.71
N GLU A 114 10.54 10.73 7.57
CA GLU A 114 10.63 9.80 6.46
C GLU A 114 9.49 10.08 5.47
N PRO A 115 9.80 10.26 4.19
CA PRO A 115 8.80 10.66 3.19
C PRO A 115 7.88 9.50 2.79
N PRO A 116 6.69 9.80 2.25
CA PRO A 116 5.95 8.81 1.49
C PRO A 116 6.64 8.50 0.16
N ALA A 117 6.47 7.27 -0.33
CA ALA A 117 6.98 6.89 -1.66
C ALA A 117 6.38 7.77 -2.77
N ASP A 118 5.10 8.10 -2.63
CA ASP A 118 4.39 9.04 -3.50
C ASP A 118 3.99 10.29 -2.70
N PRO A 119 4.37 11.49 -3.11
CA PRO A 119 3.98 12.73 -2.44
C PRO A 119 2.45 12.92 -2.31
N ASP A 120 1.66 12.26 -3.15
CA ASP A 120 0.20 12.32 -3.14
C ASP A 120 -0.43 11.37 -2.09
N LEU A 121 0.36 10.54 -1.43
CA LEU A 121 -0.16 9.54 -0.48
C LEU A 121 -1.03 10.14 0.63
N PRO A 122 -0.70 11.28 1.27
CA PRO A 122 -1.60 11.86 2.28
C PRO A 122 -3.00 12.17 1.76
N ARG A 123 -3.14 12.62 0.52
CA ARG A 123 -4.44 12.86 -0.11
C ARG A 123 -5.23 11.55 -0.27
N VAL A 124 -4.57 10.51 -0.76
CA VAL A 124 -5.19 9.17 -0.91
C VAL A 124 -5.63 8.63 0.46
N MET A 125 -4.82 8.80 1.49
CA MET A 125 -5.17 8.40 2.86
C MET A 125 -6.44 9.09 3.35
N ARG A 126 -6.59 10.39 3.11
CA ARG A 126 -7.79 11.15 3.48
C ARG A 126 -9.03 10.64 2.74
N LEU A 127 -8.90 10.35 1.46
CA LEU A 127 -9.99 9.76 0.67
C LEU A 127 -10.37 8.37 1.19
N ALA A 128 -9.39 7.55 1.54
CA ALA A 128 -9.63 6.22 2.08
C ALA A 128 -10.38 6.27 3.42
N VAL A 129 -9.95 7.14 4.33
CA VAL A 129 -10.60 7.31 5.63
C VAL A 129 -12.05 7.81 5.46
N ALA A 130 -12.26 8.79 4.58
CA ALA A 130 -13.60 9.30 4.30
C ALA A 130 -14.52 8.22 3.74
N ALA A 131 -14.02 7.38 2.83
CA ALA A 131 -14.79 6.30 2.22
C ALA A 131 -15.19 5.24 3.26
N VAL A 132 -14.28 4.84 4.14
CA VAL A 132 -14.57 3.88 5.22
C VAL A 132 -15.60 4.44 6.20
N ARG A 133 -15.47 5.69 6.60
CA ARG A 133 -16.43 6.36 7.50
C ARG A 133 -17.82 6.46 6.89
N ALA A 134 -17.92 6.68 5.58
CA ALA A 134 -19.18 6.76 4.87
C ALA A 134 -19.94 5.42 4.80
N ARG A 135 -19.24 4.30 4.99
CA ARG A 135 -19.83 2.96 5.01
C ARG A 135 -20.34 2.53 6.40
N GLN A 136 -20.04 3.30 7.42
CA GLN A 136 -20.41 3.01 8.81
C GLN A 136 -21.76 3.57 9.19
#